data_ed1062cf7dd988e316cda91cbbd5f4cb
#
_entry.id   ed1062cf7dd988e316cda91cbbd5f4cb
#
_cell.length_a   1.000
_cell.length_b   1.000
_cell.length_c   1.000
_cell.angle_alpha   90.00
_cell.angle_beta   90.00
_cell.angle_gamma   90.00
#
_symmetry.space_group_name_H-M   'P 1'
#
loop_
_entity.id
_entity.type
_entity.pdbx_description
1 polymer ?
#
loop_
_entity_poly.entity_id
_entity_poly.type
_entity_poly.pdbx_seq_one_letter_code
_entity_poly.pdbx_strand_id
1 'polypeptide(L)'
;GSRILRSLAMMLASGVKFGANEIVPIIIDPDVANADLTRTVSLLNNYTAIREKLQFSNDNRSRFFHTEIERILPNYTLRINDTDDKSFQQFIEYASMSKPNKAMTKMLFSDKNLESSMEVRATQNPNIGSVVLNQIAHSADFNDFANSFSDGDRIFIISSIFGGTGASGFPLLLKTLREGKHFPNYDLINKATIGAVTILPYFKLKPNDESEIDSSTFISKT
;
A
#
# COMPACT_ATOMS: atom_id res chain seq x y z
N GLY A 1 2.13 -2.47 -7.56
CA GLY A 1 0.71 -2.35 -7.19
C GLY A 1 -0.13 -1.69 -8.26
N SER A 2 0.09 -0.42 -8.55
CA SER A 2 -0.75 0.42 -9.42
C SER A 2 -1.02 -0.17 -10.82
N ARG A 3 0.00 -0.74 -11.46
CA ARG A 3 -0.17 -1.37 -12.80
C ARG A 3 -1.07 -2.61 -12.75
N ILE A 4 -0.92 -3.46 -11.74
CA ILE A 4 -1.76 -4.66 -11.56
C ILE A 4 -3.20 -4.23 -11.29
N LEU A 5 -3.42 -3.23 -10.46
CA LEU A 5 -4.75 -2.71 -10.15
C LEU A 5 -5.43 -2.14 -11.41
N ARG A 6 -4.69 -1.43 -12.28
CA ARG A 6 -5.22 -0.99 -13.58
C ARG A 6 -5.60 -2.17 -14.48
N SER A 7 -4.75 -3.19 -14.56
CA SER A 7 -5.07 -4.39 -15.34
C SER A 7 -6.30 -5.11 -14.80
N LEU A 8 -6.43 -5.21 -13.48
CA LEU A 8 -7.61 -5.77 -12.83
C LEU A 8 -8.87 -4.97 -13.20
N ALA A 9 -8.84 -3.64 -13.08
CA ALA A 9 -9.97 -2.79 -13.45
C ALA A 9 -10.37 -2.96 -14.93
N MET A 10 -9.41 -3.10 -15.83
CA MET A 10 -9.70 -3.37 -17.26
C MET A 10 -10.33 -4.76 -17.46
N MET A 11 -9.89 -5.77 -16.74
CA MET A 11 -10.49 -7.11 -16.79
C MET A 11 -11.91 -7.09 -16.24
N LEU A 12 -12.17 -6.38 -15.15
CA LEU A 12 -13.52 -6.19 -14.60
C LEU A 12 -14.42 -5.44 -15.58
N ALA A 13 -13.89 -4.40 -16.22
CA ALA A 13 -14.61 -3.66 -17.25
C ALA A 13 -15.01 -4.57 -18.43
N SER A 14 -14.16 -5.51 -18.83
CA SER A 14 -14.44 -6.47 -19.90
C SER A 14 -15.40 -7.60 -19.51
N GLY A 15 -15.87 -7.62 -18.25
CA GLY A 15 -16.86 -8.58 -17.77
C GLY A 15 -16.27 -9.87 -17.19
N VAL A 16 -14.98 -9.92 -16.93
CA VAL A 16 -14.36 -11.05 -16.20
C VAL A 16 -14.92 -11.07 -14.78
N LYS A 17 -15.39 -12.23 -14.34
CA LYS A 17 -15.94 -12.46 -13.00
C LYS A 17 -14.89 -13.09 -12.09
N PHE A 18 -14.67 -12.49 -10.93
CA PHE A 18 -13.70 -12.95 -9.92
C PHE A 18 -14.35 -13.63 -8.70
N GLY A 19 -15.65 -13.94 -8.76
CA GLY A 19 -16.36 -14.50 -7.60
C GLY A 19 -16.51 -13.53 -6.43
N ALA A 20 -16.45 -12.24 -6.72
CA ALA A 20 -16.75 -11.14 -5.81
C ALA A 20 -17.70 -10.16 -6.52
N ASN A 21 -18.70 -9.67 -5.80
CA ASN A 21 -19.63 -8.68 -6.33
C ASN A 21 -19.05 -7.27 -6.27
N GLU A 22 -18.14 -7.07 -5.33
CA GLU A 22 -17.52 -5.80 -4.99
C GLU A 22 -16.03 -5.96 -4.74
N ILE A 23 -15.26 -4.96 -5.09
CA ILE A 23 -13.83 -4.83 -4.79
C ILE A 23 -13.58 -3.45 -4.19
N VAL A 24 -12.91 -3.42 -3.04
CA VAL A 24 -12.49 -2.20 -2.35
C VAL A 24 -10.98 -2.02 -2.52
N PRO A 25 -10.52 -1.22 -3.49
CA PRO A 25 -9.09 -0.96 -3.66
C PRO A 25 -8.55 -0.08 -2.55
N ILE A 26 -7.41 -0.50 -1.96
CA ILE A 26 -6.65 0.30 -1.01
C ILE A 26 -5.21 0.37 -1.47
N ILE A 27 -4.75 1.57 -1.78
CA ILE A 27 -3.39 1.83 -2.25
C ILE A 27 -2.58 2.39 -1.09
N ILE A 28 -1.48 1.75 -0.78
CA ILE A 28 -0.53 2.21 0.24
C ILE A 28 0.73 2.67 -0.50
N ASP A 29 0.88 3.99 -0.63
CA ASP A 29 2.05 4.60 -1.28
C ASP A 29 2.33 5.94 -0.58
N PRO A 30 3.51 6.11 0.03
CA PRO A 30 3.92 7.40 0.61
C PRO A 30 4.11 8.49 -0.43
N ASP A 31 4.41 8.14 -1.69
CA ASP A 31 4.57 9.09 -2.79
C ASP A 31 3.20 9.38 -3.46
N VAL A 32 2.51 10.36 -2.91
CA VAL A 32 1.20 10.79 -3.42
C VAL A 32 1.28 11.54 -4.77
N ALA A 33 2.45 12.05 -5.15
CA ALA A 33 2.68 12.75 -6.41
C ALA A 33 3.01 11.80 -7.59
N ASN A 34 3.02 10.49 -7.36
CA ASN A 34 3.38 9.49 -8.34
C ASN A 34 2.39 9.48 -9.52
N ALA A 35 2.89 9.68 -10.73
CA ALA A 35 2.08 9.71 -11.96
C ALA A 35 1.35 8.37 -12.22
N ASP A 36 1.91 7.23 -11.83
CA ASP A 36 1.26 5.93 -11.96
C ASP A 36 0.08 5.79 -10.97
N LEU A 37 0.18 6.39 -9.79
CA LEU A 37 -0.92 6.47 -8.82
C LEU A 37 -2.05 7.32 -9.39
N THR A 38 -1.74 8.54 -9.86
CA THR A 38 -2.73 9.45 -10.45
C THR A 38 -3.49 8.80 -11.62
N ARG A 39 -2.78 8.11 -12.52
CA ARG A 39 -3.42 7.38 -13.63
C ARG A 39 -4.31 6.26 -13.14
N THR A 40 -3.93 5.57 -12.07
CA THR A 40 -4.72 4.47 -11.51
C THR A 40 -6.01 4.99 -10.88
N VAL A 41 -5.92 6.04 -10.07
CA VAL A 41 -7.09 6.71 -9.47
C VAL A 41 -8.05 7.21 -10.55
N SER A 42 -7.54 7.85 -11.59
CA SER A 42 -8.34 8.31 -12.73
C SER A 42 -9.06 7.15 -13.43
N LEU A 43 -8.39 6.02 -13.64
CA LEU A 43 -9.00 4.83 -14.24
C LEU A 43 -10.11 4.26 -13.37
N LEU A 44 -9.91 4.14 -12.06
CA LEU A 44 -10.90 3.64 -11.12
C LEU A 44 -12.13 4.55 -11.07
N ASN A 45 -11.93 5.87 -11.03
CA ASN A 45 -13.02 6.84 -11.08
C ASN A 45 -13.82 6.75 -12.39
N ASN A 46 -13.13 6.58 -13.52
CA ASN A 46 -13.79 6.39 -14.82
C ASN A 46 -14.60 5.09 -14.85
N TYR A 47 -14.06 4.00 -14.27
CA TYR A 47 -14.78 2.73 -14.15
C TYR A 47 -16.10 2.91 -13.39
N THR A 48 -16.05 3.53 -12.21
CA THR A 48 -17.23 3.78 -11.38
C THR A 48 -18.26 4.67 -12.12
N ALA A 49 -17.79 5.76 -12.73
CA ALA A 49 -18.67 6.67 -13.48
C ALA A 49 -19.35 6.01 -14.69
N ILE A 50 -18.65 5.09 -15.38
CA ILE A 50 -19.26 4.32 -16.49
C ILE A 50 -20.29 3.33 -15.93
N ARG A 51 -19.93 2.60 -14.86
CA ARG A 51 -20.82 1.62 -14.22
C ARG A 51 -22.12 2.27 -13.75
N GLU A 52 -22.06 3.43 -13.11
CA GLU A 52 -23.25 4.20 -12.68
C GLU A 52 -24.18 4.54 -13.84
N LYS A 53 -23.62 4.89 -15.00
CA LYS A 53 -24.42 5.22 -16.20
C LYS A 53 -25.06 4.00 -16.86
N LEU A 54 -24.54 2.81 -16.67
CA LEU A 54 -25.05 1.59 -17.29
C LEU A 54 -26.38 1.12 -16.67
N GLN A 55 -26.83 1.73 -15.56
CA GLN A 55 -28.10 1.44 -14.89
C GLN A 55 -28.38 -0.07 -14.87
N PHE A 56 -27.68 -0.80 -14.01
CA PHE A 56 -27.93 -2.24 -13.84
C PHE A 56 -29.35 -2.44 -13.30
N SER A 57 -30.30 -2.74 -14.22
CA SER A 57 -31.62 -3.21 -13.85
C SER A 57 -31.54 -4.66 -13.36
N ASN A 58 -32.55 -5.12 -12.62
CA ASN A 58 -32.66 -6.51 -12.13
C ASN A 58 -32.53 -7.57 -13.23
N ASP A 59 -32.69 -7.20 -14.51
CA ASP A 59 -32.54 -8.04 -15.69
C ASP A 59 -31.13 -7.88 -16.31
N ASN A 60 -30.13 -7.92 -15.48
CA ASN A 60 -28.71 -7.58 -15.72
C ASN A 60 -28.10 -8.31 -16.95
N ARG A 61 -28.45 -7.86 -18.16
CA ARG A 61 -27.95 -8.37 -19.45
C ARG A 61 -26.60 -7.78 -19.86
N SER A 62 -26.10 -6.80 -19.10
CA SER A 62 -24.78 -6.27 -19.39
C SER A 62 -23.72 -7.34 -19.15
N ARG A 63 -22.89 -7.57 -20.16
CA ARG A 63 -21.73 -8.47 -20.07
C ARG A 63 -20.51 -7.78 -19.46
N PHE A 64 -20.57 -6.48 -19.22
CA PHE A 64 -19.47 -5.62 -18.84
C PHE A 64 -19.74 -4.95 -17.48
N PHE A 65 -18.70 -4.54 -16.77
CA PHE A 65 -18.77 -3.78 -15.54
C PHE A 65 -19.61 -4.40 -14.40
N HIS A 66 -19.66 -5.72 -14.29
CA HIS A 66 -20.50 -6.39 -13.30
C HIS A 66 -20.06 -6.11 -11.86
N THR A 67 -18.77 -6.21 -11.60
CA THR A 67 -18.22 -6.05 -10.26
C THR A 67 -18.21 -4.58 -9.88
N GLU A 68 -18.63 -4.26 -8.68
CA GLU A 68 -18.53 -2.91 -8.12
C GLU A 68 -17.11 -2.61 -7.69
N ILE A 69 -16.65 -1.37 -7.91
CA ILE A 69 -15.43 -0.84 -7.30
C ILE A 69 -15.86 0.23 -6.31
N GLU A 70 -15.82 -0.11 -5.03
CA GLU A 70 -16.17 0.81 -3.96
C GLU A 70 -14.96 1.66 -3.55
N ARG A 71 -15.24 2.91 -3.18
CA ARG A 71 -14.24 3.85 -2.69
C ARG A 71 -14.55 4.22 -1.25
N ILE A 72 -13.85 3.61 -0.31
CA ILE A 72 -13.95 3.93 1.13
C ILE A 72 -12.96 5.00 1.59
N LEU A 73 -11.85 5.18 0.85
CA LEU A 73 -10.82 6.18 1.15
C LEU A 73 -10.72 7.23 0.04
N PRO A 74 -10.35 8.48 0.36
CA PRO A 74 -10.06 9.49 -0.64
C PRO A 74 -9.00 9.00 -1.63
N ASN A 75 -9.30 9.08 -2.93
CA ASN A 75 -8.41 8.60 -4.00
C ASN A 75 -7.95 7.14 -3.85
N TYR A 76 -8.72 6.29 -3.15
CA TYR A 76 -8.35 4.89 -2.85
C TYR A 76 -7.03 4.74 -2.07
N THR A 77 -6.51 5.82 -1.51
CA THR A 77 -5.17 5.86 -0.90
C THR A 77 -5.27 5.93 0.61
N LEU A 78 -4.58 5.01 1.27
CA LEU A 78 -4.36 5.05 2.71
C LEU A 78 -3.20 6.01 2.98
N ARG A 79 -3.49 7.12 3.65
CA ARG A 79 -2.49 8.14 3.97
C ARG A 79 -1.69 7.75 5.21
N ILE A 80 -0.42 8.02 5.15
CA ILE A 80 0.48 7.90 6.29
C ILE A 80 0.63 9.32 6.86
N ASN A 81 0.20 9.50 8.10
CA ASN A 81 0.23 10.80 8.75
C ASN A 81 1.67 11.25 9.01
N ASP A 82 1.85 12.57 9.08
CA ASP A 82 3.09 13.22 9.50
C ASP A 82 4.34 12.96 8.63
N THR A 83 4.17 12.58 7.38
CA THR A 83 5.29 12.40 6.45
C THR A 83 5.61 13.64 5.61
N ASP A 84 4.67 14.57 5.50
CA ASP A 84 4.80 15.74 4.63
C ASP A 84 5.87 16.70 5.14
N ASP A 85 6.73 17.16 4.25
CA ASP A 85 7.80 18.16 4.50
C ASP A 85 8.78 17.82 5.65
N LYS A 86 8.85 16.57 6.11
CA LYS A 86 9.75 16.16 7.18
C LYS A 86 10.93 15.33 6.67
N SER A 87 12.07 15.49 7.33
CA SER A 87 13.16 14.51 7.22
C SER A 87 12.90 13.31 8.11
N PHE A 88 13.57 12.17 7.83
CA PHE A 88 13.40 10.97 8.65
C PHE A 88 13.78 11.19 10.11
N GLN A 89 14.85 11.97 10.39
CA GLN A 89 15.22 12.33 11.76
C GLN A 89 14.16 13.16 12.49
N GLN A 90 13.42 14.03 11.76
CA GLN A 90 12.31 14.78 12.35
C GLN A 90 11.11 13.88 12.62
N PHE A 91 10.82 12.98 11.71
CA PHE A 91 9.71 12.01 11.83
C PHE A 91 9.89 11.09 13.05
N ILE A 92 11.10 10.60 13.30
CA ILE A 92 11.40 9.76 14.48
C ILE A 92 11.72 10.56 15.75
N GLU A 93 11.58 11.89 15.70
CA GLU A 93 11.90 12.80 16.80
C GLU A 93 13.33 12.59 17.35
N TYR A 94 14.30 12.40 16.45
CA TYR A 94 15.67 12.08 16.84
C TYR A 94 16.29 13.08 17.85
N ALA A 95 15.97 14.37 17.72
CA ALA A 95 16.49 15.42 18.60
C ALA A 95 16.10 15.21 20.08
N SER A 96 14.91 14.70 20.34
CA SER A 96 14.34 14.46 21.67
C SER A 96 14.72 13.12 22.29
N MET A 97 15.31 12.20 21.50
CA MET A 97 15.70 10.87 21.96
C MET A 97 16.75 10.90 23.08
N SER A 98 16.70 9.91 23.96
CA SER A 98 17.75 9.65 24.95
C SER A 98 19.08 9.31 24.27
N LYS A 99 20.21 9.52 24.97
CA LYS A 99 21.53 9.19 24.43
C LYS A 99 21.69 7.75 23.96
N PRO A 100 21.19 6.70 24.67
CA PRO A 100 21.22 5.32 24.18
C PRO A 100 20.43 5.13 22.88
N ASN A 101 19.24 5.71 22.80
CA ASN A 101 18.40 5.61 21.60
C ASN A 101 19.03 6.31 20.40
N LYS A 102 19.66 7.48 20.60
CA LYS A 102 20.43 8.14 19.54
C LYS A 102 21.58 7.30 19.03
N ALA A 103 22.31 6.64 19.93
CA ALA A 103 23.41 5.76 19.55
C ALA A 103 22.88 4.55 18.74
N MET A 104 21.79 3.92 19.18
CA MET A 104 21.15 2.83 18.45
C MET A 104 20.66 3.27 17.07
N THR A 105 20.02 4.43 16.99
CA THR A 105 19.55 4.98 15.72
C THR A 105 20.69 5.19 14.72
N LYS A 106 21.84 5.72 15.18
CA LYS A 106 23.03 5.89 14.34
C LYS A 106 23.69 4.57 13.92
N MET A 107 23.48 3.49 14.66
CA MET A 107 23.91 2.16 14.23
C MET A 107 23.03 1.56 13.13
N LEU A 108 21.74 1.91 13.12
CA LEU A 108 20.75 1.38 12.18
C LEU A 108 20.62 2.22 10.90
N PHE A 109 20.85 3.53 11.00
CA PHE A 109 20.64 4.50 9.92
C PHE A 109 21.86 5.40 9.75
N SER A 110 22.30 5.55 8.50
CA SER A 110 23.37 6.50 8.15
C SER A 110 22.88 7.95 8.31
N ASP A 111 23.82 8.90 8.43
CA ASP A 111 23.46 10.32 8.47
C ASP A 111 22.68 10.74 7.22
N LYS A 112 23.03 10.19 6.04
CA LYS A 112 22.29 10.37 4.78
C LYS A 112 20.84 9.90 4.90
N ASN A 113 20.58 8.81 5.61
CA ASN A 113 19.22 8.30 5.85
C ASN A 113 18.45 9.22 6.81
N LEU A 114 19.09 9.67 7.87
CA LEU A 114 18.48 10.56 8.87
C LEU A 114 18.05 11.91 8.26
N GLU A 115 18.86 12.46 7.37
CA GLU A 115 18.61 13.74 6.70
C GLU A 115 17.65 13.65 5.49
N SER A 116 17.31 12.43 5.08
CA SER A 116 16.50 12.23 3.87
C SER A 116 15.04 12.67 4.07
N SER A 117 14.48 13.27 3.02
CA SER A 117 13.04 13.59 2.96
C SER A 117 12.19 12.31 2.99
N MET A 118 11.10 12.34 3.74
CA MET A 118 10.17 11.24 3.87
C MET A 118 9.37 10.97 2.59
N GLU A 119 9.08 12.01 1.80
CA GLU A 119 8.29 11.90 0.58
C GLU A 119 8.94 11.00 -0.47
N VAL A 120 10.25 11.10 -0.64
CA VAL A 120 10.97 10.42 -1.74
C VAL A 120 11.65 9.14 -1.27
N ARG A 121 12.22 9.12 -0.07
CA ARG A 121 13.11 8.03 0.37
C ARG A 121 12.46 6.95 1.23
N ALA A 122 11.31 7.19 1.82
CA ALA A 122 10.54 6.12 2.45
C ALA A 122 10.16 5.02 1.44
N THR A 123 10.02 5.39 0.16
CA THR A 123 9.71 4.47 -0.94
C THR A 123 10.92 3.68 -1.43
N GLN A 124 12.14 4.16 -1.17
CA GLN A 124 13.38 3.58 -1.71
C GLN A 124 14.19 2.78 -0.69
N ASN A 125 14.02 3.05 0.62
CA ASN A 125 14.76 2.38 1.68
C ASN A 125 13.82 1.52 2.54
N PRO A 126 13.94 0.16 2.50
CA PRO A 126 13.07 -0.74 3.26
C PRO A 126 13.12 -0.51 4.79
N ASN A 127 14.26 -0.10 5.32
CA ASN A 127 14.40 0.14 6.76
C ASN A 127 13.61 1.37 7.19
N ILE A 128 13.71 2.47 6.43
CA ILE A 128 12.90 3.68 6.66
C ILE A 128 11.43 3.34 6.44
N GLY A 129 11.11 2.66 5.33
CA GLY A 129 9.76 2.19 5.03
C GLY A 129 9.15 1.38 6.18
N SER A 130 9.93 0.52 6.84
CA SER A 130 9.46 -0.27 7.98
C SER A 130 9.04 0.59 9.17
N VAL A 131 9.80 1.63 9.47
CA VAL A 131 9.47 2.56 10.58
C VAL A 131 8.20 3.34 10.27
N VAL A 132 8.09 3.87 9.06
CA VAL A 132 6.95 4.68 8.61
C VAL A 132 5.68 3.85 8.55
N LEU A 133 5.74 2.69 7.90
CA LEU A 133 4.58 1.83 7.69
C LEU A 133 4.11 1.14 8.98
N ASN A 134 4.95 1.06 10.01
CA ASN A 134 4.53 0.55 11.32
C ASN A 134 3.44 1.43 11.97
N GLN A 135 3.30 2.68 11.56
CA GLN A 135 2.26 3.58 12.07
C GLN A 135 0.91 3.43 11.36
N ILE A 136 0.84 2.68 10.26
CA ILE A 136 -0.40 2.47 9.49
C ILE A 136 -1.56 2.03 10.37
N ALA A 137 -1.33 1.09 11.28
CA ALA A 137 -2.36 0.55 12.16
C ALA A 137 -3.04 1.59 13.07
N HIS A 138 -2.41 2.73 13.26
CA HIS A 138 -2.91 3.83 14.10
C HIS A 138 -3.52 4.97 13.28
N SER A 139 -3.52 4.88 11.95
CA SER A 139 -4.09 5.93 11.10
C SER A 139 -5.62 5.88 11.08
N ALA A 140 -6.25 7.04 10.88
CA ALA A 140 -7.70 7.13 10.70
C ALA A 140 -8.15 6.33 9.47
N ASP A 141 -7.41 6.43 8.37
CA ASP A 141 -7.70 5.71 7.12
C ASP A 141 -7.68 4.18 7.31
N PHE A 142 -6.79 3.64 8.18
CA PHE A 142 -6.80 2.22 8.52
C PHE A 142 -8.02 1.83 9.37
N ASN A 143 -8.46 2.71 10.27
CA ASN A 143 -9.69 2.50 11.02
C ASN A 143 -10.92 2.52 10.09
N ASP A 144 -10.96 3.40 9.10
CA ASP A 144 -12.04 3.43 8.10
C ASP A 144 -12.08 2.13 7.29
N PHE A 145 -10.91 1.62 6.86
CA PHE A 145 -10.81 0.28 6.26
C PHE A 145 -11.33 -0.80 7.21
N ALA A 146 -10.90 -0.80 8.45
CA ALA A 146 -11.29 -1.83 9.41
C ALA A 146 -12.79 -1.77 9.73
N ASN A 147 -13.39 -0.58 9.78
CA ASN A 147 -14.82 -0.38 9.99
C ASN A 147 -15.66 -0.88 8.80
N SER A 148 -15.16 -0.76 7.57
CA SER A 148 -15.87 -1.23 6.37
C SER A 148 -15.88 -2.75 6.22
N PHE A 149 -15.01 -3.46 6.94
CA PHE A 149 -14.83 -4.91 6.81
C PHE A 149 -16.00 -5.69 7.42
N SER A 150 -16.55 -6.62 6.65
CA SER A 150 -17.70 -7.44 7.01
C SER A 150 -17.36 -8.93 7.03
N ASP A 151 -18.26 -9.73 7.63
CA ASP A 151 -18.11 -11.18 7.64
C ASP A 151 -18.17 -11.76 6.22
N GLY A 152 -17.24 -12.65 5.91
CA GLY A 152 -17.09 -13.24 4.57
C GLY A 152 -16.19 -12.44 3.63
N ASP A 153 -15.75 -11.24 3.99
CA ASP A 153 -14.80 -10.47 3.21
C ASP A 153 -13.42 -11.15 3.19
N ARG A 154 -12.72 -10.91 2.08
CA ARG A 154 -11.39 -11.48 1.82
C ARG A 154 -10.41 -10.38 1.49
N ILE A 155 -9.18 -10.52 1.94
CA ILE A 155 -8.10 -9.56 1.66
C ILE A 155 -7.17 -10.16 0.61
N PHE A 156 -6.78 -9.37 -0.38
CA PHE A 156 -5.76 -9.76 -1.34
C PHE A 156 -4.67 -8.70 -1.43
N ILE A 157 -3.46 -9.05 -0.98
CA ILE A 157 -2.33 -8.12 -0.91
C ILE A 157 -1.48 -8.24 -2.17
N ILE A 158 -1.25 -7.13 -2.85
CA ILE A 158 -0.40 -7.03 -4.03
C ILE A 158 0.81 -6.17 -3.69
N SER A 159 1.99 -6.75 -3.69
CA SER A 159 3.22 -6.03 -3.36
C SER A 159 4.36 -6.36 -4.32
N SER A 160 5.46 -5.65 -4.20
CA SER A 160 6.73 -5.99 -4.83
C SER A 160 7.81 -5.97 -3.75
N ILE A 161 8.66 -6.97 -3.72
CA ILE A 161 9.83 -6.97 -2.83
C ILE A 161 10.95 -6.08 -3.37
N PHE A 162 10.80 -5.58 -4.59
CA PHE A 162 11.74 -4.65 -5.20
C PHE A 162 11.29 -3.20 -4.95
N GLY A 163 11.71 -2.63 -3.86
CA GLY A 163 11.40 -1.27 -3.42
C GLY A 163 11.09 -1.20 -1.93
N GLY A 164 11.17 0.00 -1.37
CA GLY A 164 11.01 0.22 0.07
C GLY A 164 9.59 -0.11 0.57
N THR A 165 8.56 0.48 -0.05
CA THR A 165 7.17 0.36 0.41
C THR A 165 6.66 -1.09 0.37
N GLY A 166 6.88 -1.80 -0.73
CA GLY A 166 6.36 -3.17 -0.87
C GLY A 166 7.12 -4.18 -0.02
N ALA A 167 8.45 -4.06 0.04
CA ALA A 167 9.30 -4.98 0.80
C ALA A 167 9.07 -4.85 2.32
N SER A 168 8.90 -3.64 2.83
CA SER A 168 8.64 -3.40 4.25
C SER A 168 7.15 -3.48 4.60
N GLY A 169 6.28 -2.99 3.72
CA GLY A 169 4.84 -2.89 3.98
C GLY A 169 4.14 -4.23 4.01
N PHE A 170 4.47 -5.15 3.12
CA PHE A 170 3.80 -6.46 3.06
C PHE A 170 3.88 -7.23 4.39
N PRO A 171 5.07 -7.50 4.96
CA PRO A 171 5.16 -8.24 6.21
C PRO A 171 4.53 -7.49 7.39
N LEU A 172 4.68 -6.17 7.45
CA LEU A 172 4.09 -5.36 8.50
C LEU A 172 2.57 -5.34 8.44
N LEU A 173 2.00 -5.14 7.24
CA LEU A 173 0.57 -5.18 7.04
C LEU A 173 -0.01 -6.54 7.41
N LEU A 174 0.61 -7.63 6.94
CA LEU A 174 0.17 -8.98 7.26
C LEU A 174 0.22 -9.24 8.77
N LYS A 175 1.30 -8.83 9.44
CA LYS A 175 1.41 -8.92 10.91
C LYS A 175 0.32 -8.11 11.60
N THR A 176 0.09 -6.87 11.17
CA THR A 176 -0.95 -6.00 11.72
C THR A 176 -2.33 -6.63 11.60
N LEU A 177 -2.69 -7.16 10.43
CA LEU A 177 -3.97 -7.82 10.19
C LEU A 177 -4.17 -9.08 11.04
N ARG A 178 -3.10 -9.80 11.39
CA ARG A 178 -3.15 -11.05 12.17
C ARG A 178 -3.00 -10.87 13.67
N GLU A 179 -2.21 -9.89 14.11
CA GLU A 179 -1.79 -9.74 15.49
C GLU A 179 -2.15 -8.39 16.12
N GLY A 180 -2.46 -7.37 15.31
CA GLY A 180 -2.77 -6.02 15.78
C GLY A 180 -4.14 -5.94 16.43
N LYS A 181 -4.22 -5.79 17.76
CA LYS A 181 -5.47 -5.83 18.53
C LYS A 181 -6.12 -4.45 18.73
N HIS A 182 -5.67 -3.41 18.06
CA HIS A 182 -6.02 -2.02 18.39
C HIS A 182 -6.86 -1.31 17.33
N PHE A 183 -7.54 -2.06 16.45
CA PHE A 183 -8.39 -1.50 15.41
C PHE A 183 -9.79 -2.14 15.40
N PRO A 184 -10.79 -1.49 14.82
CA PRO A 184 -12.15 -2.01 14.71
C PRO A 184 -12.21 -3.36 13.97
N ASN A 185 -13.23 -4.16 14.26
CA ASN A 185 -13.49 -5.44 13.58
C ASN A 185 -12.30 -6.42 13.55
N TYR A 186 -11.37 -6.30 14.50
CA TYR A 186 -10.20 -7.16 14.59
C TYR A 186 -10.54 -8.65 14.52
N ASP A 187 -11.57 -9.08 15.24
CA ASP A 187 -11.98 -10.51 15.30
C ASP A 187 -12.46 -11.07 13.95
N LEU A 188 -12.95 -10.22 13.05
CA LEU A 188 -13.29 -10.58 11.68
C LEU A 188 -12.03 -10.59 10.79
N ILE A 189 -11.26 -9.53 10.85
CA ILE A 189 -10.10 -9.32 9.99
C ILE A 189 -8.99 -10.34 10.25
N ASN A 190 -8.72 -10.68 11.52
CA ASN A 190 -7.66 -11.64 11.85
C ASN A 190 -7.96 -13.07 11.40
N LYS A 191 -9.24 -13.41 11.20
CA LYS A 191 -9.71 -14.72 10.70
C LYS A 191 -9.98 -14.73 9.20
N ALA A 192 -10.01 -13.55 8.57
CA ALA A 192 -10.30 -13.41 7.16
C ALA A 192 -9.33 -14.21 6.28
N THR A 193 -9.83 -14.70 5.16
CA THR A 193 -8.96 -15.30 4.14
C THR A 193 -8.08 -14.23 3.52
N ILE A 194 -6.76 -14.39 3.63
CA ILE A 194 -5.79 -13.48 3.02
C ILE A 194 -5.04 -14.20 1.91
N GLY A 195 -5.18 -13.71 0.69
CA GLY A 195 -4.32 -14.07 -0.43
C GLY A 195 -3.25 -13.02 -0.65
N ALA A 196 -2.13 -13.39 -1.27
CA ALA A 196 -1.09 -12.45 -1.60
C ALA A 196 -0.37 -12.81 -2.90
N VAL A 197 0.07 -11.79 -3.62
CA VAL A 197 1.04 -11.91 -4.71
C VAL A 197 2.18 -10.93 -4.49
N THR A 198 3.40 -11.44 -4.55
CA THR A 198 4.62 -10.65 -4.43
C THR A 198 5.41 -10.74 -5.70
N ILE A 199 5.71 -9.57 -6.28
CA ILE A 199 6.47 -9.47 -7.53
C ILE A 199 7.95 -9.42 -7.17
N LEU A 200 8.69 -10.37 -7.73
CA LEU A 200 10.14 -10.44 -7.62
C LEU A 200 10.81 -9.45 -8.59
N PRO A 201 12.08 -9.07 -8.37
CA PRO A 201 12.85 -8.30 -9.33
C PRO A 201 12.99 -9.06 -10.64
N TYR A 202 12.54 -8.47 -11.74
CA TYR A 202 12.59 -9.06 -13.08
C TYR A 202 13.41 -8.23 -14.07
N PHE A 203 14.03 -7.16 -13.59
CA PHE A 203 14.90 -6.29 -14.38
C PHE A 203 16.11 -5.84 -13.55
N LYS A 204 17.18 -5.48 -14.25
CA LYS A 204 18.37 -4.91 -13.62
C LYS A 204 18.27 -3.39 -13.65
N LEU A 205 18.50 -2.75 -12.50
CA LEU A 205 18.75 -1.31 -12.47
C LEU A 205 20.20 -1.04 -12.84
N LYS A 206 20.42 0.07 -13.55
CA LYS A 206 21.78 0.60 -13.68
C LYS A 206 22.24 1.03 -12.29
N PRO A 207 23.51 0.76 -11.94
CA PRO A 207 24.06 1.31 -10.68
C PRO A 207 23.84 2.81 -10.64
N ASN A 208 23.23 3.28 -9.58
CA ASN A 208 23.06 4.68 -9.31
C ASN A 208 23.55 4.92 -7.88
N ASP A 209 24.53 5.79 -7.71
CA ASP A 209 25.14 6.11 -6.42
C ASP A 209 24.14 6.66 -5.39
N GLU A 210 22.95 7.07 -5.85
CA GLU A 210 21.86 7.56 -5.00
C GLU A 210 20.89 6.47 -4.54
N SER A 211 20.92 5.28 -5.13
CA SER A 211 20.00 4.19 -4.80
C SER A 211 20.69 3.15 -3.94
N GLU A 212 20.15 2.91 -2.74
CA GLU A 212 20.58 1.81 -1.87
C GLU A 212 20.01 0.44 -2.33
N ILE A 213 19.20 0.43 -3.39
CA ILE A 213 18.60 -0.78 -3.93
C ILE A 213 19.51 -1.36 -5.01
N ASP A 214 20.21 -2.44 -4.67
CA ASP A 214 20.94 -3.25 -5.63
C ASP A 214 20.11 -4.47 -6.04
N SER A 215 19.72 -4.50 -7.32
CA SER A 215 18.93 -5.61 -7.87
C SER A 215 19.63 -6.97 -7.80
N SER A 216 20.95 -6.99 -7.87
CA SER A 216 21.75 -8.22 -7.80
C SER A 216 21.73 -8.80 -6.38
N THR A 217 21.82 -7.97 -5.37
CA THR A 217 21.74 -8.37 -3.96
C THR A 217 20.35 -8.86 -3.61
N PHE A 218 19.29 -8.22 -4.10
CA PHE A 218 17.91 -8.67 -3.89
C PHE A 218 17.67 -10.05 -4.52
N ILE A 219 18.09 -10.26 -5.76
CA ILE A 219 17.90 -11.54 -6.46
C ILE A 219 18.69 -12.66 -5.77
N SER A 220 19.86 -12.39 -5.22
CA SER A 220 20.70 -13.41 -4.57
C SER A 220 20.25 -13.79 -3.16
N LYS A 221 19.42 -12.96 -2.51
CA LYS A 221 18.93 -13.19 -1.14
C LYS A 221 17.48 -13.66 -1.07
N THR A 222 16.79 -13.72 -2.20
CA THR A 222 15.41 -14.21 -2.32
C THR A 222 15.38 -15.63 -2.86
#